data_80b63200eaa0139df05bb598947e2fdc
#
_entry.id   80b63200eaa0139df05bb598947e2fdc
#
_cell.length_a   1.000
_cell.length_b   1.000
_cell.length_c   1.000
_cell.angle_alpha   90.00
_cell.angle_beta   90.00
_cell.angle_gamma   90.00
#
_symmetry.space_group_name_H-M   'P 1'
#
loop_
_entity.id
_entity.type
_entity.pdbx_description
1 polymer ?
#
loop_
_entity_poly.entity_id
_entity_poly.type
_entity_poly.pdbx_seq_one_letter_code
_entity_poly.pdbx_strand_id
1 'polypeptide(L)'
;MRNNRSGWEELLNVALSSPWLFPKSRTLFPYLGLHNNLDALLHIMAHQSKKILILGFNWHWQAMAQNNIFTLVRFTRTTNYIIAAGDELTLFVCIELNLPCYNATSYMMKSGKNVSNTHEGYINDPYYLAMVWYLLPLYLDIIRKGFTIMKSDIDISYAGKNIWKKCELMAENTKADIIFMREHPVNTGHFYAIPNDRVIAFFEEWIISQDSFKKLNDQQALAHFNGKIYMICDSADSCNHVKTLPMNRSSNNRLRSNNMSSKMAAVSTYPSSFTRFGGLCPPDKSINPCDEDVLYVHTICMTGFLTKMNKLKQLGFWLMKDTCTETKLDISLQSSKVINVSVTRCVPIPRLSPTVESTFLHCNASI
;
A
#
# COMPACT_ATOMS: atom_id res chain seq x y z
N MET A 1 -16.77 4.58 -30.46
CA MET A 1 -16.09 4.47 -29.14
C MET A 1 -14.67 3.85 -29.18
N ARG A 2 -14.07 3.61 -30.32
CA ARG A 2 -12.70 3.02 -30.43
C ARG A 2 -11.53 4.03 -30.42
N ASN A 3 -11.79 5.31 -30.61
CA ASN A 3 -10.71 6.30 -30.80
C ASN A 3 -10.24 7.06 -29.55
N ASN A 4 -10.84 6.81 -28.38
CA ASN A 4 -10.41 7.49 -27.16
C ASN A 4 -9.34 6.74 -26.35
N ARG A 5 -9.07 5.46 -26.63
CA ARG A 5 -8.07 4.67 -25.89
C ARG A 5 -6.64 5.17 -26.07
N SER A 6 -6.27 5.56 -27.30
CA SER A 6 -4.89 6.01 -27.58
C SER A 6 -4.55 7.34 -26.88
N GLY A 7 -5.50 8.26 -26.80
CA GLY A 7 -5.31 9.53 -26.10
C GLY A 7 -5.15 9.38 -24.57
N TRP A 8 -5.83 8.39 -24.00
CA TRP A 8 -5.73 8.09 -22.57
C TRP A 8 -4.41 7.44 -22.19
N GLU A 9 -3.95 6.49 -22.98
CA GLU A 9 -2.67 5.84 -22.77
C GLU A 9 -1.51 6.85 -22.91
N GLU A 10 -1.61 7.77 -23.86
CA GLU A 10 -0.62 8.81 -24.05
C GLU A 10 -0.61 9.83 -22.90
N LEU A 11 -1.78 10.30 -22.45
CA LEU A 11 -1.91 11.20 -21.30
C LEU A 11 -1.47 10.53 -20.01
N LEU A 12 -1.81 9.27 -19.81
CA LEU A 12 -1.36 8.48 -18.67
C LEU A 12 0.16 8.29 -18.72
N ASN A 13 0.73 7.96 -19.86
CA ASN A 13 2.16 7.84 -20.04
C ASN A 13 2.89 9.16 -19.81
N VAL A 14 2.34 10.29 -20.22
CA VAL A 14 2.87 11.63 -19.90
C VAL A 14 2.80 11.93 -18.40
N ALA A 15 1.70 11.62 -17.75
CA ALA A 15 1.54 11.78 -16.31
C ALA A 15 2.47 10.86 -15.51
N LEU A 16 2.67 9.63 -15.98
CA LEU A 16 3.48 8.59 -15.33
C LEU A 16 4.97 8.65 -15.74
N SER A 17 5.30 9.19 -16.91
CA SER A 17 6.68 9.42 -17.32
C SER A 17 7.26 10.72 -16.80
N SER A 18 6.41 11.65 -16.36
CA SER A 18 6.86 12.80 -15.60
C SER A 18 7.56 12.30 -14.33
N PRO A 19 8.81 12.67 -14.07
CA PRO A 19 9.50 12.32 -12.82
C PRO A 19 8.74 12.83 -11.58
N TRP A 20 7.69 13.58 -11.82
CA TRP A 20 6.79 14.21 -10.88
C TRP A 20 5.40 13.77 -11.26
N LEU A 21 4.80 12.94 -10.49
CA LEU A 21 3.38 12.65 -10.52
C LEU A 21 2.51 13.90 -10.20
N PHE A 22 3.10 15.09 -10.31
CA PHE A 22 2.51 16.40 -10.02
C PHE A 22 2.59 17.29 -11.25
N PRO A 23 1.91 16.97 -12.35
CA PRO A 23 1.91 17.85 -13.51
C PRO A 23 1.35 19.21 -13.11
N LYS A 24 1.95 20.27 -13.62
CA LYS A 24 1.45 21.65 -13.48
C LYS A 24 0.01 21.82 -14.00
N SER A 25 -0.43 20.94 -14.88
CA SER A 25 -1.82 20.86 -15.34
C SER A 25 -2.63 19.95 -14.40
N ARG A 26 -3.46 20.55 -13.59
CA ARG A 26 -4.35 19.95 -12.57
C ARG A 26 -5.41 18.95 -13.06
N THR A 27 -5.22 18.23 -14.16
CA THR A 27 -6.42 17.96 -14.95
C THR A 27 -6.76 16.52 -15.23
N LEU A 28 -5.90 15.54 -14.92
CA LEU A 28 -6.19 14.19 -15.41
C LEU A 28 -7.22 13.44 -14.56
N PHE A 29 -6.92 13.21 -13.29
CA PHE A 29 -7.77 12.36 -12.44
C PHE A 29 -9.04 13.02 -11.91
N PRO A 30 -9.05 14.30 -11.47
CA PRO A 30 -10.27 14.95 -10.98
C PRO A 30 -11.35 15.09 -12.05
N TYR A 31 -10.99 15.47 -13.28
CA TYR A 31 -11.97 15.69 -14.35
C TYR A 31 -12.66 14.42 -14.84
N LEU A 32 -12.12 13.27 -14.54
CA LEU A 32 -12.67 12.00 -14.98
C LEU A 32 -13.73 11.42 -14.03
N GLY A 33 -13.90 12.03 -12.85
CA GLY A 33 -14.77 11.47 -11.82
C GLY A 33 -14.32 10.06 -11.36
N LEU A 34 -13.09 9.68 -11.69
CA LEU A 34 -12.55 8.34 -11.43
C LEU A 34 -12.45 8.02 -9.95
N HIS A 35 -12.28 9.04 -9.13
CA HIS A 35 -12.19 8.89 -7.68
C HIS A 35 -13.43 8.25 -7.03
N ASN A 36 -14.59 8.28 -7.69
CA ASN A 36 -15.81 7.62 -7.22
C ASN A 36 -16.14 6.31 -7.97
N ASN A 37 -15.28 5.88 -8.90
CA ASN A 37 -15.52 4.69 -9.70
C ASN A 37 -14.30 3.76 -9.65
N LEU A 38 -14.33 2.80 -8.71
CA LEU A 38 -13.25 1.84 -8.52
C LEU A 38 -12.95 1.03 -9.79
N ASP A 39 -13.98 0.58 -10.50
CA ASP A 39 -13.79 -0.26 -11.70
C ASP A 39 -13.07 0.51 -12.82
N ALA A 40 -13.49 1.73 -13.06
CA ALA A 40 -12.86 2.58 -14.06
C ALA A 40 -11.41 2.92 -13.67
N LEU A 41 -11.16 3.26 -12.40
CA LEU A 41 -9.82 3.56 -11.91
C LEU A 41 -8.90 2.33 -12.00
N LEU A 42 -9.37 1.16 -11.58
CA LEU A 42 -8.61 -0.09 -11.70
C LEU A 42 -8.31 -0.43 -13.16
N HIS A 43 -9.30 -0.26 -14.05
CA HIS A 43 -9.12 -0.53 -15.48
C HIS A 43 -8.01 0.35 -16.09
N ILE A 44 -7.97 1.63 -15.71
CA ILE A 44 -6.96 2.58 -16.20
C ILE A 44 -5.60 2.27 -15.57
N MET A 45 -5.53 2.15 -14.25
CA MET A 45 -4.25 2.06 -13.54
C MET A 45 -3.57 0.71 -13.66
N ALA A 46 -4.33 -0.39 -13.67
CA ALA A 46 -3.77 -1.72 -13.83
C ALA A 46 -3.49 -2.09 -15.30
N HIS A 47 -3.98 -1.30 -16.26
CA HIS A 47 -3.91 -1.63 -17.68
C HIS A 47 -4.44 -3.06 -17.94
N GLN A 48 -3.74 -3.82 -18.78
CA GLN A 48 -4.09 -5.23 -19.06
C GLN A 48 -3.51 -6.22 -18.05
N SER A 49 -2.65 -5.77 -17.14
CA SER A 49 -1.90 -6.68 -16.25
C SER A 49 -2.74 -7.31 -15.15
N LYS A 50 -3.90 -6.71 -14.81
CA LYS A 50 -4.72 -7.06 -13.65
C LYS A 50 -3.93 -7.10 -12.33
N LYS A 51 -2.93 -6.23 -12.21
CA LYS A 51 -2.08 -6.07 -11.03
C LYS A 51 -2.20 -4.63 -10.54
N ILE A 52 -2.43 -4.43 -9.26
CA ILE A 52 -2.58 -3.11 -8.69
C ILE A 52 -1.91 -3.01 -7.31
N LEU A 53 -1.11 -1.99 -7.12
CA LEU A 53 -0.56 -1.64 -5.81
C LEU A 53 -1.50 -0.64 -5.14
N ILE A 54 -1.79 -0.86 -3.87
CA ILE A 54 -2.73 -0.05 -3.11
C ILE A 54 -1.98 0.61 -1.95
N LEU A 55 -2.09 1.93 -1.89
CA LEU A 55 -1.58 2.77 -0.83
C LEU A 55 -2.76 3.38 -0.06
N GLY A 56 -2.59 3.56 1.23
CA GLY A 56 -3.52 4.34 2.05
C GLY A 56 -2.73 5.29 2.92
N PHE A 57 -3.17 6.54 3.04
CA PHE A 57 -2.58 7.50 3.95
C PHE A 57 -3.65 8.43 4.52
N ASN A 58 -3.35 9.16 5.57
CA ASN A 58 -4.11 10.31 5.96
C ASN A 58 -3.40 11.60 5.53
N TRP A 59 -4.12 12.71 5.43
CA TRP A 59 -3.61 13.95 4.87
C TRP A 59 -2.38 14.53 5.61
N HIS A 60 -2.16 14.23 6.88
CA HIS A 60 -0.96 14.61 7.63
C HIS A 60 0.31 13.95 7.09
N TRP A 61 0.18 12.79 6.49
CA TRP A 61 1.30 12.00 5.96
C TRP A 61 1.57 12.22 4.47
N GLN A 62 1.01 13.26 3.88
CA GLN A 62 1.08 13.52 2.43
C GLN A 62 2.52 13.61 1.89
N ALA A 63 3.46 14.19 2.65
CA ALA A 63 4.86 14.24 2.22
C ALA A 63 5.53 12.85 2.23
N MET A 64 5.17 11.98 3.19
CA MET A 64 5.64 10.60 3.24
C MET A 64 5.08 9.80 2.05
N ALA A 65 3.79 9.96 1.75
CA ALA A 65 3.16 9.34 0.59
C ALA A 65 3.85 9.76 -0.72
N GLN A 66 4.21 11.03 -0.88
CA GLN A 66 4.95 11.53 -2.03
C GLN A 66 6.34 10.87 -2.15
N ASN A 67 7.06 10.72 -1.03
CA ASN A 67 8.35 10.03 -1.03
C ASN A 67 8.19 8.54 -1.40
N ASN A 68 7.20 7.85 -0.83
CA ASN A 68 6.91 6.46 -1.19
C ASN A 68 6.63 6.32 -2.69
N ILE A 69 5.68 7.10 -3.23
CA ILE A 69 5.28 7.05 -4.64
C ILE A 69 6.46 7.37 -5.56
N PHE A 70 7.25 8.39 -5.21
CA PHE A 70 8.43 8.75 -5.99
C PHE A 70 9.42 7.60 -6.07
N THR A 71 9.77 6.99 -4.93
CA THR A 71 10.69 5.85 -4.88
C THR A 71 10.12 4.62 -5.60
N LEU A 72 8.82 4.35 -5.44
CA LEU A 72 8.11 3.27 -6.13
C LEU A 72 8.24 3.43 -7.66
N VAL A 73 7.86 4.59 -8.19
CA VAL A 73 7.90 4.82 -9.64
C VAL A 73 9.34 4.87 -10.16
N ARG A 74 10.24 5.54 -9.44
CA ARG A 74 11.62 5.76 -9.88
C ARG A 74 12.44 4.49 -9.93
N PHE A 75 12.37 3.68 -8.88
CA PHE A 75 13.26 2.52 -8.75
C PHE A 75 12.60 1.21 -9.21
N THR A 76 11.33 1.00 -8.90
CA THR A 76 10.65 -0.26 -9.27
C THR A 76 9.97 -0.21 -10.64
N ARG A 77 9.83 0.98 -11.23
CA ARG A 77 9.04 1.19 -12.45
C ARG A 77 7.57 0.80 -12.33
N THR A 78 7.06 0.76 -11.10
CA THR A 78 5.65 0.46 -10.83
C THR A 78 4.82 1.71 -11.03
N THR A 79 3.91 1.67 -11.99
CA THR A 79 2.96 2.75 -12.32
C THR A 79 1.51 2.34 -12.10
N ASN A 80 1.27 1.06 -11.90
CA ASN A 80 -0.04 0.46 -11.64
C ASN A 80 -0.36 0.50 -10.13
N TYR A 81 -0.65 1.69 -9.62
CA TYR A 81 -1.03 1.89 -8.22
C TYR A 81 -2.25 2.80 -8.09
N ILE A 82 -2.95 2.70 -6.97
CA ILE A 82 -4.02 3.61 -6.55
C ILE A 82 -3.82 4.04 -5.10
N ILE A 83 -4.39 5.19 -4.77
CA ILE A 83 -4.45 5.71 -3.41
C ILE A 83 -5.85 5.55 -2.86
N ALA A 84 -6.01 4.81 -1.78
CA ALA A 84 -7.28 4.72 -1.06
C ALA A 84 -7.38 5.87 -0.06
N ALA A 85 -8.31 6.78 -0.29
CA ALA A 85 -8.60 7.89 0.62
C ALA A 85 -9.77 7.53 1.54
N GLY A 86 -9.51 7.31 2.83
CA GLY A 86 -10.51 6.88 3.80
C GLY A 86 -11.39 8.00 4.34
N ASP A 87 -11.05 9.25 4.09
CA ASP A 87 -11.77 10.44 4.54
C ASP A 87 -11.73 11.57 3.51
N GLU A 88 -12.61 12.56 3.68
CA GLU A 88 -12.78 13.67 2.73
C GLU A 88 -11.52 14.56 2.64
N LEU A 89 -10.81 14.79 3.74
CA LEU A 89 -9.61 15.63 3.73
C LEU A 89 -8.48 14.94 2.96
N THR A 90 -8.29 13.66 3.20
CA THR A 90 -7.31 12.84 2.48
C THR A 90 -7.65 12.77 1.00
N LEU A 91 -8.93 12.59 0.64
CA LEU A 91 -9.38 12.60 -0.75
C LEU A 91 -9.07 13.93 -1.41
N PHE A 92 -9.42 15.05 -0.75
CA PHE A 92 -9.15 16.38 -1.27
C PHE A 92 -7.65 16.60 -1.53
N VAL A 93 -6.80 16.32 -0.54
CA VAL A 93 -5.35 16.46 -0.68
C VAL A 93 -4.80 15.57 -1.81
N CYS A 94 -5.27 14.34 -1.88
CA CYS A 94 -4.86 13.39 -2.90
C CYS A 94 -5.22 13.89 -4.32
N ILE A 95 -6.42 14.46 -4.50
CA ILE A 95 -6.86 15.08 -5.76
C ILE A 95 -6.02 16.33 -6.09
N GLU A 96 -5.77 17.18 -5.11
CA GLU A 96 -4.93 18.38 -5.30
C GLU A 96 -3.48 18.04 -5.65
N LEU A 97 -3.00 16.90 -5.20
CA LEU A 97 -1.71 16.34 -5.60
C LEU A 97 -1.74 15.64 -6.97
N ASN A 98 -2.90 15.57 -7.61
CA ASN A 98 -3.13 14.89 -8.89
C ASN A 98 -2.71 13.40 -8.88
N LEU A 99 -3.01 12.71 -7.79
CA LEU A 99 -2.74 11.28 -7.62
C LEU A 99 -3.96 10.44 -8.08
N PRO A 100 -3.77 9.16 -8.41
CA PRO A 100 -4.87 8.25 -8.76
C PRO A 100 -5.66 7.82 -7.51
N CYS A 101 -6.50 8.72 -7.02
CA CYS A 101 -7.23 8.58 -5.77
C CYS A 101 -8.55 7.84 -5.96
N TYR A 102 -8.84 6.94 -5.05
CA TYR A 102 -10.16 6.33 -4.89
C TYR A 102 -10.81 6.81 -3.59
N ASN A 103 -12.06 7.26 -3.67
CA ASN A 103 -12.86 7.62 -2.51
C ASN A 103 -13.29 6.38 -1.74
N ALA A 104 -12.56 6.03 -0.71
CA ALA A 104 -12.81 4.86 0.14
C ALA A 104 -13.57 5.19 1.42
N THR A 105 -14.19 6.38 1.53
CA THR A 105 -14.90 6.82 2.73
C THR A 105 -16.04 5.87 3.13
N SER A 106 -16.70 5.24 2.16
CA SER A 106 -17.75 4.26 2.44
C SER A 106 -17.26 3.01 3.17
N TYR A 107 -16.00 2.63 2.97
CA TYR A 107 -15.37 1.52 3.71
C TYR A 107 -15.00 1.95 5.13
N MET A 108 -14.52 3.18 5.29
CA MET A 108 -14.22 3.74 6.61
C MET A 108 -15.48 3.84 7.48
N MET A 109 -16.61 4.29 6.93
CA MET A 109 -17.89 4.36 7.64
C MET A 109 -18.40 2.98 8.05
N LYS A 110 -18.25 1.97 7.21
CA LYS A 110 -18.64 0.58 7.53
C LYS A 110 -17.82 -0.03 8.67
N SER A 111 -16.61 0.45 8.88
CA SER A 111 -15.80 0.04 10.05
C SER A 111 -16.34 0.58 11.40
N GLY A 112 -17.45 1.31 11.37
CA GLY A 112 -18.22 1.71 12.56
C GLY A 112 -17.66 2.93 13.28
N LYS A 113 -16.74 3.67 12.67
CA LYS A 113 -16.08 4.80 13.35
C LYS A 113 -16.17 6.05 12.49
N ASN A 114 -17.10 6.92 12.86
CA ASN A 114 -17.09 8.30 12.39
C ASN A 114 -15.95 9.02 13.16
N VAL A 115 -14.72 8.89 12.67
CA VAL A 115 -13.55 9.38 13.39
C VAL A 115 -13.08 10.68 12.74
N SER A 116 -12.99 11.73 13.55
CA SER A 116 -12.39 12.99 13.14
C SER A 116 -10.90 12.77 12.85
N ASN A 117 -10.45 13.13 11.66
CA ASN A 117 -9.08 13.04 11.19
C ASN A 117 -8.24 14.28 11.53
N THR A 118 -8.39 14.80 12.74
CA THR A 118 -7.75 16.05 13.18
C THR A 118 -6.28 15.91 13.58
N HIS A 119 -5.73 14.69 13.59
CA HIS A 119 -4.35 14.42 14.03
C HIS A 119 -3.69 13.29 13.21
N GLU A 120 -2.39 13.10 13.40
CA GLU A 120 -1.56 12.12 12.66
C GLU A 120 -2.05 10.67 12.78
N GLY A 121 -2.78 10.31 13.82
CA GLY A 121 -3.11 8.94 14.15
C GLY A 121 -1.93 8.21 14.80
N TYR A 122 -2.03 7.95 16.09
CA TYR A 122 -1.03 7.16 16.84
C TYR A 122 -1.46 5.71 16.95
N ILE A 123 -0.49 4.81 17.01
CA ILE A 123 -0.74 3.38 17.20
C ILE A 123 -1.73 3.15 18.36
N ASN A 124 -2.79 2.39 18.08
CA ASN A 124 -3.89 2.05 19.00
C ASN A 124 -4.90 3.16 19.30
N ASP A 125 -4.77 4.37 18.72
CA ASP A 125 -5.90 5.28 18.81
C ASP A 125 -7.07 4.84 17.88
N PRO A 126 -8.30 5.28 18.16
CA PRO A 126 -9.46 4.86 17.38
C PRO A 126 -9.39 5.23 15.90
N TYR A 127 -8.73 6.35 15.56
CA TYR A 127 -8.56 6.79 14.19
C TYR A 127 -7.56 5.88 13.45
N TYR A 128 -6.41 5.61 14.06
CA TYR A 128 -5.43 4.68 13.51
C TYR A 128 -6.04 3.29 13.27
N LEU A 129 -6.76 2.76 14.28
CA LEU A 129 -7.44 1.47 14.12
C LEU A 129 -8.45 1.49 12.97
N ALA A 130 -9.21 2.57 12.81
CA ALA A 130 -10.11 2.70 11.66
C ALA A 130 -9.35 2.72 10.34
N MET A 131 -8.22 3.45 10.27
CA MET A 131 -7.37 3.58 9.09
C MET A 131 -6.75 2.27 8.62
N VAL A 132 -6.37 1.37 9.51
CA VAL A 132 -5.80 0.08 9.11
C VAL A 132 -6.88 -0.95 8.73
N TRP A 133 -8.04 -0.89 9.40
CA TRP A 133 -9.12 -1.85 9.15
C TRP A 133 -9.94 -1.57 7.88
N TYR A 134 -10.16 -0.31 7.49
CA TYR A 134 -11.02 0.00 6.32
C TYR A 134 -10.42 -0.48 4.99
N LEU A 135 -9.12 -0.67 4.93
CA LEU A 135 -8.43 -1.12 3.72
C LEU A 135 -8.73 -2.59 3.40
N LEU A 136 -8.99 -3.43 4.40
CA LEU A 136 -9.24 -4.86 4.17
C LEU A 136 -10.47 -5.14 3.31
N PRO A 137 -11.65 -4.52 3.55
CA PRO A 137 -12.79 -4.68 2.65
C PRO A 137 -12.52 -4.17 1.24
N LEU A 138 -11.75 -3.10 1.07
CA LEU A 138 -11.35 -2.61 -0.24
C LEU A 138 -10.45 -3.63 -0.96
N TYR A 139 -9.47 -4.21 -0.27
CA TYR A 139 -8.63 -5.27 -0.84
C TYR A 139 -9.48 -6.46 -1.29
N LEU A 140 -10.42 -6.91 -0.46
CA LEU A 140 -11.33 -8.00 -0.79
C LEU A 140 -12.15 -7.71 -2.06
N ASP A 141 -12.70 -6.50 -2.19
CA ASP A 141 -13.47 -6.11 -3.38
C ASP A 141 -12.60 -6.12 -4.65
N ILE A 142 -11.36 -5.66 -4.56
CA ILE A 142 -10.41 -5.66 -5.68
C ILE A 142 -10.00 -7.11 -6.05
N ILE A 143 -9.74 -7.97 -5.06
CA ILE A 143 -9.42 -9.39 -5.25
C ILE A 143 -10.59 -10.12 -5.93
N ARG A 144 -11.84 -9.87 -5.50
CA ARG A 144 -13.05 -10.44 -6.11
C ARG A 144 -13.24 -10.05 -7.57
N LYS A 145 -12.73 -8.90 -7.98
CA LYS A 145 -12.68 -8.45 -9.37
C LYS A 145 -11.56 -9.14 -10.20
N GLY A 146 -10.82 -10.06 -9.59
CA GLY A 146 -9.76 -10.84 -10.22
C GLY A 146 -8.43 -10.11 -10.36
N PHE A 147 -8.18 -9.08 -9.55
CA PHE A 147 -6.88 -8.40 -9.54
C PHE A 147 -5.93 -9.04 -8.52
N THR A 148 -4.69 -9.24 -8.93
CA THR A 148 -3.57 -9.45 -8.02
C THR A 148 -3.27 -8.12 -7.35
N ILE A 149 -3.21 -8.12 -6.03
CA ILE A 149 -2.93 -6.92 -5.27
C ILE A 149 -1.55 -6.94 -4.63
N MET A 150 -0.99 -5.75 -4.49
CA MET A 150 0.14 -5.48 -3.61
C MET A 150 -0.26 -4.32 -2.70
N LYS A 151 -0.08 -4.48 -1.40
CA LYS A 151 -0.28 -3.41 -0.42
C LYS A 151 1.06 -2.83 -0.04
N SER A 152 1.12 -1.53 0.17
CA SER A 152 2.28 -0.84 0.71
C SER A 152 1.88 0.20 1.74
N ASP A 153 2.56 0.19 2.88
CA ASP A 153 2.54 1.34 3.80
C ASP A 153 3.31 2.51 3.18
N ILE A 154 2.92 3.71 3.54
CA ILE A 154 3.51 4.93 2.97
C ILE A 154 4.88 5.28 3.55
N ASP A 155 5.25 4.72 4.68
CA ASP A 155 6.56 4.87 5.32
C ASP A 155 7.58 3.83 4.82
N ILE A 156 7.27 3.22 3.69
CA ILE A 156 8.16 2.40 2.88
C ILE A 156 8.83 3.28 1.82
N SER A 157 10.13 3.11 1.63
CA SER A 157 10.89 3.67 0.52
C SER A 157 11.50 2.55 -0.30
N TYR A 158 11.21 2.52 -1.59
CA TYR A 158 11.65 1.47 -2.49
C TYR A 158 13.09 1.70 -2.95
N ALA A 159 13.83 0.60 -3.11
CA ALA A 159 15.20 0.59 -3.60
C ALA A 159 15.41 -0.39 -4.76
N GLY A 160 14.69 -1.50 -4.74
CA GLY A 160 14.88 -2.62 -5.68
C GLY A 160 14.03 -2.51 -6.94
N LYS A 161 14.55 -3.06 -8.03
CA LYS A 161 13.87 -3.15 -9.33
C LYS A 161 12.84 -4.30 -9.36
N ASN A 162 11.82 -4.13 -10.21
CA ASN A 162 10.90 -5.22 -10.58
C ASN A 162 10.22 -5.93 -9.40
N ILE A 163 9.73 -5.16 -8.42
CA ILE A 163 9.08 -5.73 -7.23
C ILE A 163 7.98 -6.74 -7.59
N TRP A 164 7.19 -6.45 -8.63
CA TRP A 164 6.15 -7.37 -9.10
C TRP A 164 6.74 -8.72 -9.54
N LYS A 165 7.76 -8.69 -10.39
CA LYS A 165 8.41 -9.92 -10.87
C LYS A 165 9.03 -10.73 -9.74
N LYS A 166 9.65 -10.06 -8.75
CA LYS A 166 10.23 -10.77 -7.58
C LYS A 166 9.13 -11.44 -6.76
N CYS A 167 8.01 -10.76 -6.51
CA CYS A 167 6.87 -11.35 -5.80
C CYS A 167 6.22 -12.50 -6.59
N GLU A 168 6.08 -12.37 -7.90
CA GLU A 168 5.55 -13.41 -8.77
C GLU A 168 6.42 -14.67 -8.77
N LEU A 169 7.72 -14.50 -8.99
CA LEU A 169 8.67 -15.63 -8.94
C LEU A 169 8.64 -16.31 -7.57
N MET A 170 8.54 -15.56 -6.50
CA MET A 170 8.44 -16.12 -5.16
C MET A 170 7.15 -16.92 -5.00
N ALA A 171 6.00 -16.37 -5.41
CA ALA A 171 4.71 -17.07 -5.38
C ALA A 171 4.72 -18.32 -6.27
N GLU A 172 5.35 -18.26 -7.43
CA GLU A 172 5.52 -19.41 -8.34
C GLU A 172 6.40 -20.49 -7.72
N ASN A 173 7.50 -20.13 -7.09
CA ASN A 173 8.44 -21.06 -6.50
C ASN A 173 7.87 -21.72 -5.23
N THR A 174 7.24 -20.94 -4.35
CA THR A 174 6.69 -21.45 -3.10
C THR A 174 5.29 -22.02 -3.26
N LYS A 175 4.59 -21.68 -4.36
CA LYS A 175 3.15 -21.95 -4.53
C LYS A 175 2.27 -21.26 -3.47
N ALA A 176 2.75 -20.20 -2.85
CA ALA A 176 1.98 -19.43 -1.88
C ALA A 176 0.84 -18.67 -2.55
N ASP A 177 -0.25 -18.49 -1.81
CA ASP A 177 -1.40 -17.66 -2.22
C ASP A 177 -1.16 -16.18 -1.86
N ILE A 178 -0.46 -15.94 -0.75
CA ILE A 178 -0.14 -14.62 -0.20
C ILE A 178 1.31 -14.61 0.25
N ILE A 179 2.00 -13.49 0.05
CA ILE A 179 3.36 -13.26 0.54
C ILE A 179 3.35 -12.00 1.39
N PHE A 180 3.65 -12.13 2.67
CA PHE A 180 3.78 -11.01 3.59
C PHE A 180 5.24 -10.62 3.81
N MET A 181 5.44 -9.40 4.27
CA MET A 181 6.70 -9.00 4.88
C MET A 181 6.95 -9.84 6.14
N ARG A 182 8.20 -10.29 6.33
CA ARG A 182 8.56 -11.13 7.47
C ARG A 182 8.66 -10.31 8.74
N GLU A 183 7.90 -10.69 9.75
CA GLU A 183 7.95 -10.20 11.13
C GLU A 183 7.39 -11.31 12.05
N HIS A 184 6.92 -11.01 13.22
CA HIS A 184 6.42 -11.97 14.19
C HIS A 184 4.88 -12.06 14.23
N PRO A 185 4.20 -12.94 13.51
CA PRO A 185 4.71 -13.87 12.48
C PRO A 185 4.84 -13.20 11.10
N VAL A 186 4.01 -12.17 10.80
CA VAL A 186 3.99 -11.43 9.55
C VAL A 186 3.77 -9.94 9.81
N ASN A 187 4.28 -9.09 8.92
CA ASN A 187 3.98 -7.66 8.91
C ASN A 187 3.02 -7.35 7.76
N THR A 188 1.94 -6.64 8.06
CA THR A 188 0.90 -6.27 7.09
C THR A 188 1.24 -4.99 6.32
N GLY A 189 2.33 -4.32 6.61
CA GLY A 189 2.78 -3.10 5.95
C GLY A 189 3.09 -3.27 4.46
N HIS A 190 3.48 -4.47 4.06
CA HIS A 190 3.65 -4.83 2.67
C HIS A 190 3.29 -6.28 2.43
N PHE A 191 2.40 -6.52 1.46
CA PHE A 191 2.08 -7.88 1.05
C PHE A 191 1.67 -7.95 -0.43
N TYR A 192 1.76 -9.15 -0.98
CA TYR A 192 1.32 -9.53 -2.32
C TYR A 192 0.29 -10.65 -2.20
N ALA A 193 -0.84 -10.58 -2.90
CA ALA A 193 -1.90 -11.58 -2.84
C ALA A 193 -2.50 -11.88 -4.22
N ILE A 194 -2.65 -13.16 -4.54
CA ILE A 194 -3.16 -13.65 -5.83
C ILE A 194 -4.67 -13.88 -5.70
N PRO A 195 -5.51 -13.44 -6.66
CA PRO A 195 -6.95 -13.62 -6.60
C PRO A 195 -7.33 -15.11 -6.77
N ASN A 196 -7.83 -15.73 -5.71
CA ASN A 196 -8.43 -17.06 -5.72
C ASN A 196 -9.37 -17.23 -4.52
N ASP A 197 -10.17 -18.30 -4.52
CA ASP A 197 -11.17 -18.54 -3.49
C ASP A 197 -10.61 -18.66 -2.07
N ARG A 198 -9.39 -19.18 -1.90
CA ARG A 198 -8.75 -19.27 -0.57
C ARG A 198 -8.37 -17.90 -0.04
N VAL A 199 -7.85 -17.04 -0.93
CA VAL A 199 -7.50 -15.65 -0.57
C VAL A 199 -8.75 -14.83 -0.27
N ILE A 200 -9.82 -15.00 -1.04
CA ILE A 200 -11.11 -14.37 -0.77
C ILE A 200 -11.61 -14.80 0.62
N ALA A 201 -11.63 -16.10 0.90
CA ALA A 201 -12.07 -16.63 2.17
C ALA A 201 -11.19 -16.17 3.35
N PHE A 202 -9.87 -16.07 3.12
CA PHE A 202 -8.93 -15.54 4.11
C PHE A 202 -9.25 -14.07 4.47
N PHE A 203 -9.43 -13.20 3.47
CA PHE A 203 -9.76 -11.79 3.73
C PHE A 203 -11.13 -11.63 4.39
N GLU A 204 -12.12 -12.44 4.05
CA GLU A 204 -13.41 -12.41 4.72
C GLU A 204 -13.31 -12.74 6.21
N GLU A 205 -12.60 -13.80 6.57
CA GLU A 205 -12.39 -14.16 7.98
C GLU A 205 -11.54 -13.11 8.72
N TRP A 206 -10.55 -12.53 8.04
CA TRP A 206 -9.75 -11.45 8.62
C TRP A 206 -10.60 -10.21 8.91
N ILE A 207 -11.45 -9.78 7.99
CA ILE A 207 -12.38 -8.65 8.17
C ILE A 207 -13.34 -8.90 9.34
N ILE A 208 -13.93 -10.09 9.40
CA ILE A 208 -14.87 -10.46 10.47
C ILE A 208 -14.19 -10.44 11.83
N SER A 209 -12.90 -10.73 11.89
CA SER A 209 -12.14 -10.73 13.14
C SER A 209 -12.10 -9.36 13.83
N GLN A 210 -12.35 -8.26 13.11
CA GLN A 210 -12.43 -6.92 13.68
C GLN A 210 -13.43 -6.86 14.85
N ASP A 211 -14.57 -7.53 14.72
CA ASP A 211 -15.60 -7.56 15.79
C ASP A 211 -15.13 -8.23 17.06
N SER A 212 -14.27 -9.24 16.94
CA SER A 212 -13.67 -9.96 18.05
C SER A 212 -12.45 -9.23 18.64
N PHE A 213 -11.75 -8.46 17.84
CA PHE A 213 -10.47 -7.82 18.18
C PHE A 213 -10.52 -6.28 18.05
N LYS A 214 -11.59 -5.64 18.56
CA LYS A 214 -11.86 -4.19 18.41
C LYS A 214 -10.73 -3.26 18.88
N LYS A 215 -9.84 -3.74 19.76
CA LYS A 215 -8.71 -2.98 20.31
C LYS A 215 -7.37 -3.29 19.64
N LEU A 216 -7.33 -4.27 18.75
CA LEU A 216 -6.13 -4.67 18.03
C LEU A 216 -6.14 -4.04 16.65
N ASN A 217 -4.95 -3.74 16.13
CA ASN A 217 -4.81 -3.41 14.72
C ASN A 217 -4.95 -4.68 13.85
N ASP A 218 -5.01 -4.50 12.55
CA ASP A 218 -5.16 -5.57 11.56
C ASP A 218 -4.07 -6.64 11.66
N GLN A 219 -2.81 -6.24 11.86
CA GLN A 219 -1.67 -7.15 12.01
C GLN A 219 -1.75 -7.95 13.31
N GLN A 220 -2.03 -7.29 14.43
CA GLN A 220 -2.16 -7.96 15.73
C GLN A 220 -3.31 -8.98 15.71
N ALA A 221 -4.45 -8.61 15.11
CA ALA A 221 -5.57 -9.53 14.96
C ALA A 221 -5.19 -10.72 14.06
N LEU A 222 -4.49 -10.47 12.94
CA LEU A 222 -4.07 -11.53 12.02
C LEU A 222 -3.18 -12.58 12.70
N ALA A 223 -2.33 -12.18 13.63
CA ALA A 223 -1.44 -13.11 14.36
C ALA A 223 -2.22 -14.21 15.11
N HIS A 224 -3.46 -13.96 15.55
CA HIS A 224 -4.32 -14.94 16.20
C HIS A 224 -4.92 -16.01 15.27
N PHE A 225 -4.74 -15.87 13.96
CA PHE A 225 -5.34 -16.75 12.95
C PHE A 225 -4.35 -17.70 12.26
N ASN A 226 -3.07 -17.63 12.60
CA ASN A 226 -2.10 -18.62 12.12
C ASN A 226 -2.49 -20.04 12.59
N GLY A 227 -2.54 -20.97 11.65
CA GLY A 227 -3.05 -22.33 11.90
C GLY A 227 -4.57 -22.45 11.91
N LYS A 228 -5.33 -21.36 11.68
CA LYS A 228 -6.82 -21.36 11.63
C LYS A 228 -7.36 -21.04 10.24
N ILE A 229 -6.97 -19.91 9.68
CA ILE A 229 -7.41 -19.46 8.35
C ILE A 229 -6.27 -19.44 7.33
N TYR A 230 -5.03 -19.38 7.81
CA TYR A 230 -3.81 -19.47 7.01
C TYR A 230 -2.73 -20.21 7.78
N MET A 231 -1.71 -20.66 7.05
CA MET A 231 -0.50 -21.22 7.63
C MET A 231 0.72 -20.75 6.82
N ILE A 232 1.79 -20.45 7.53
CA ILE A 232 3.05 -20.05 6.90
C ILE A 232 3.74 -21.28 6.33
N CYS A 233 4.23 -21.17 5.11
CA CYS A 233 4.94 -22.19 4.36
C CYS A 233 6.10 -21.57 3.58
N ASP A 234 7.17 -22.32 3.36
CA ASP A 234 8.44 -21.87 2.78
C ASP A 234 8.85 -22.59 1.49
N SER A 235 8.12 -23.63 1.13
CA SER A 235 8.37 -24.44 -0.06
C SER A 235 7.08 -24.80 -0.79
N ALA A 236 7.21 -25.24 -2.05
CA ALA A 236 6.05 -25.64 -2.85
C ALA A 236 5.30 -26.80 -2.20
N ASP A 237 6.00 -27.79 -1.65
CA ASP A 237 5.38 -28.95 -1.01
C ASP A 237 4.64 -28.56 0.27
N SER A 238 5.27 -27.76 1.14
CA SER A 238 4.61 -27.27 2.36
C SER A 238 3.40 -26.39 2.05
N CYS A 239 3.49 -25.50 1.07
CA CYS A 239 2.36 -24.65 0.69
C CYS A 239 1.23 -25.44 0.00
N ASN A 240 1.55 -26.44 -0.82
CA ASN A 240 0.54 -27.34 -1.39
C ASN A 240 -0.17 -28.16 -0.30
N HIS A 241 0.55 -28.62 0.71
CA HIS A 241 -0.03 -29.30 1.87
C HIS A 241 -1.00 -28.37 2.61
N VAL A 242 -0.59 -27.12 2.93
CA VAL A 242 -1.47 -26.12 3.60
C VAL A 242 -2.80 -25.96 2.85
N LYS A 243 -2.76 -25.91 1.52
CA LYS A 243 -3.97 -25.76 0.68
C LYS A 243 -4.94 -26.96 0.78
N THR A 244 -4.54 -28.08 1.33
CA THR A 244 -5.43 -29.23 1.59
C THR A 244 -6.12 -29.15 2.93
N LEU A 245 -5.57 -28.38 3.87
CA LEU A 245 -6.06 -28.28 5.24
C LEU A 245 -7.39 -27.51 5.33
N PRO A 246 -8.30 -27.93 6.20
CA PRO A 246 -9.56 -27.21 6.41
C PRO A 246 -9.30 -25.88 7.13
N MET A 247 -10.10 -24.87 6.75
CA MET A 247 -10.13 -23.58 7.43
C MET A 247 -11.07 -23.65 8.64
N ASN A 248 -10.59 -23.23 9.80
CA ASN A 248 -11.43 -23.06 10.99
C ASN A 248 -12.09 -21.66 10.96
N ARG A 249 -13.32 -21.61 10.46
CA ARG A 249 -14.09 -20.39 10.27
C ARG A 249 -14.85 -19.97 11.52
N SER A 250 -15.03 -18.66 11.68
CA SER A 250 -15.93 -18.12 12.69
C SER A 250 -17.38 -18.56 12.44
N SER A 251 -18.08 -19.01 13.51
CA SER A 251 -19.48 -19.44 13.42
C SER A 251 -20.45 -18.31 13.06
N ASN A 252 -20.06 -17.04 13.29
CA ASN A 252 -20.92 -15.85 13.14
C ASN A 252 -20.89 -15.23 11.73
N ASN A 253 -20.41 -15.96 10.74
CA ASN A 253 -20.17 -15.40 9.40
C ASN A 253 -21.46 -15.21 8.60
N ARG A 254 -22.00 -13.98 8.58
CA ARG A 254 -23.16 -13.58 7.74
C ARG A 254 -22.79 -13.31 6.28
N LEU A 255 -21.50 -13.20 5.95
CA LEU A 255 -21.03 -12.88 4.58
C LEU A 255 -20.77 -14.12 3.72
N ARG A 256 -21.17 -15.29 4.18
CA ARG A 256 -20.90 -16.55 3.48
C ARG A 256 -21.54 -16.57 2.10
N SER A 257 -20.71 -16.62 1.06
CA SER A 257 -21.09 -17.15 -0.24
C SER A 257 -21.08 -18.69 -0.16
N ASN A 258 -22.14 -19.33 -0.61
CA ASN A 258 -22.30 -20.80 -0.57
C ASN A 258 -21.21 -21.56 -1.37
N ASN A 259 -20.42 -20.86 -2.19
CA ASN A 259 -19.41 -21.45 -3.09
C ASN A 259 -17.97 -21.22 -2.66
N MET A 260 -17.71 -20.75 -1.43
CA MET A 260 -16.38 -20.36 -1.03
C MET A 260 -15.52 -21.50 -0.50
N SER A 261 -14.19 -21.39 -0.75
CA SER A 261 -13.21 -22.34 -0.26
C SER A 261 -13.29 -22.53 1.25
N SER A 262 -13.34 -23.76 1.69
CA SER A 262 -13.20 -24.15 3.10
C SER A 262 -11.76 -24.44 3.49
N LYS A 263 -10.79 -24.18 2.59
CA LYS A 263 -9.38 -24.52 2.76
C LYS A 263 -8.56 -23.30 3.15
N MET A 264 -7.50 -23.53 3.91
CA MET A 264 -6.58 -22.48 4.35
C MET A 264 -5.86 -21.82 3.19
N ALA A 265 -5.53 -20.52 3.35
CA ALA A 265 -4.62 -19.84 2.47
C ALA A 265 -3.17 -20.25 2.80
N ALA A 266 -2.39 -20.55 1.76
CA ALA A 266 -0.97 -20.77 1.88
C ALA A 266 -0.24 -19.43 1.89
N VAL A 267 0.43 -19.11 2.99
CA VAL A 267 1.13 -17.85 3.20
C VAL A 267 2.63 -18.08 3.23
N SER A 268 3.39 -17.31 2.46
CA SER A 268 4.85 -17.25 2.57
C SER A 268 5.28 -15.87 3.06
N THR A 269 6.54 -15.74 3.43
CA THR A 269 7.13 -14.45 3.84
C THR A 269 8.31 -14.10 2.97
N TYR A 270 8.51 -12.81 2.71
CA TYR A 270 9.69 -12.35 1.99
C TYR A 270 10.98 -12.84 2.65
N PRO A 271 12.01 -13.20 1.88
CA PRO A 271 13.35 -13.41 2.42
C PRO A 271 13.80 -12.19 3.22
N SER A 272 14.56 -12.40 4.27
CA SER A 272 15.09 -11.30 5.10
C SER A 272 15.98 -10.33 4.31
N SER A 273 16.53 -10.77 3.18
CA SER A 273 17.31 -9.94 2.26
C SER A 273 16.44 -8.91 1.49
N PHE A 274 15.13 -9.19 1.26
CA PHE A 274 14.27 -8.31 0.48
C PHE A 274 13.87 -7.04 1.21
N THR A 275 13.87 -7.07 2.52
CA THR A 275 13.37 -5.98 3.34
C THR A 275 14.40 -5.57 4.37
N ARG A 276 14.50 -4.26 4.59
CA ARG A 276 15.27 -3.70 5.68
C ARG A 276 14.35 -2.86 6.55
N PHE A 277 14.55 -2.96 7.84
CA PHE A 277 13.76 -2.20 8.80
C PHE A 277 14.59 -1.02 9.32
N GLY A 278 14.23 0.17 8.90
CA GLY A 278 14.86 1.40 9.38
C GLY A 278 14.29 1.83 10.72
N GLY A 279 14.37 0.98 11.75
CA GLY A 279 13.78 1.24 13.05
C GLY A 279 14.58 0.67 14.22
N LEU A 280 13.98 0.72 15.41
CA LEU A 280 14.61 0.16 16.62
C LEU A 280 14.42 -1.36 16.75
N CYS A 281 13.58 -1.96 15.89
CA CYS A 281 13.10 -3.33 16.06
C CYS A 281 12.85 -3.98 14.69
N PRO A 282 13.66 -4.96 14.31
CA PRO A 282 14.97 -5.28 14.85
C PRO A 282 16.01 -4.18 14.54
N PRO A 283 17.08 -4.08 15.33
CA PRO A 283 18.12 -3.07 15.09
C PRO A 283 18.77 -3.31 13.74
N ASP A 284 18.70 -2.32 12.89
CA ASP A 284 19.28 -2.38 11.56
C ASP A 284 20.75 -1.99 11.63
N LYS A 285 21.62 -2.96 11.37
CA LYS A 285 23.06 -2.77 11.55
C LYS A 285 23.70 -2.02 10.39
N SER A 286 23.20 -2.14 9.20
CA SER A 286 23.60 -1.38 8.01
C SER A 286 22.67 -1.66 6.86
N ILE A 287 22.17 -0.63 6.20
CA ILE A 287 21.45 -0.76 4.94
C ILE A 287 22.44 -0.42 3.84
N ASN A 288 22.81 -1.41 3.04
CA ASN A 288 23.46 -1.17 1.78
C ASN A 288 22.38 -1.07 0.70
N PRO A 289 22.12 0.12 0.17
CA PRO A 289 21.12 0.29 -0.90
C PRO A 289 21.54 -0.42 -2.21
N CYS A 290 22.81 -0.81 -2.33
CA CYS A 290 23.34 -1.60 -3.44
C CYS A 290 23.18 -3.11 -3.26
N ASP A 291 22.65 -3.57 -2.15
CA ASP A 291 22.31 -4.96 -1.97
C ASP A 291 21.17 -5.29 -2.95
N GLU A 292 21.46 -6.05 -4.00
CA GLU A 292 20.53 -6.34 -5.10
C GLU A 292 19.23 -6.99 -4.65
N ASP A 293 19.26 -7.62 -3.50
CA ASP A 293 18.08 -8.26 -2.91
C ASP A 293 17.17 -7.29 -2.17
N VAL A 294 17.67 -6.13 -1.75
CA VAL A 294 16.84 -5.15 -1.01
C VAL A 294 15.81 -4.53 -1.94
N LEU A 295 14.54 -4.76 -1.65
CA LEU A 295 13.42 -4.19 -2.39
C LEU A 295 12.98 -2.85 -1.83
N TYR A 296 12.98 -2.72 -0.51
CA TYR A 296 12.55 -1.52 0.17
C TYR A 296 13.05 -1.44 1.61
N VAL A 297 13.00 -0.24 2.15
CA VAL A 297 13.22 0.08 3.56
C VAL A 297 11.88 0.49 4.17
N HIS A 298 11.55 -0.06 5.33
CA HIS A 298 10.33 0.24 6.08
C HIS A 298 10.68 0.77 7.48
N THR A 299 10.16 1.94 7.85
CA THR A 299 10.43 2.57 9.16
C THR A 299 9.46 2.06 10.23
N ILE A 300 9.60 0.77 10.59
CA ILE A 300 8.83 0.14 11.66
C ILE A 300 9.35 0.51 13.06
N CYS A 301 8.57 0.18 14.09
CA CYS A 301 8.91 0.40 15.51
C CYS A 301 9.24 1.87 15.85
N MET A 302 8.75 2.79 15.04
CA MET A 302 8.86 4.24 15.22
C MET A 302 7.49 4.86 15.07
N THR A 303 7.20 5.89 15.84
CA THR A 303 5.93 6.62 15.80
C THR A 303 6.14 8.07 15.39
N GLY A 304 5.15 8.62 14.70
CA GLY A 304 5.14 10.02 14.27
C GLY A 304 5.90 10.28 12.97
N PHE A 305 5.35 11.20 12.18
CA PHE A 305 5.85 11.57 10.86
C PHE A 305 7.32 12.02 10.88
N LEU A 306 7.66 12.97 11.77
CA LEU A 306 9.01 13.54 11.81
C LEU A 306 10.08 12.51 12.15
N THR A 307 9.78 11.59 13.08
CA THR A 307 10.71 10.53 13.47
C THR A 307 11.02 9.60 12.30
N LYS A 308 10.00 9.16 11.59
CA LYS A 308 10.15 8.30 10.40
C LYS A 308 10.84 9.02 9.25
N MET A 309 10.46 10.27 8.97
CA MET A 309 11.12 11.09 7.96
C MET A 309 12.62 11.28 8.23
N ASN A 310 12.98 11.64 9.47
CA ASN A 310 14.37 11.83 9.86
C ASN A 310 15.17 10.52 9.74
N LYS A 311 14.55 9.38 10.07
CA LYS A 311 15.18 8.08 9.87
C LYS A 311 15.43 7.77 8.40
N LEU A 312 14.45 8.01 7.53
CA LEU A 312 14.63 7.85 6.08
C LEU A 312 15.72 8.79 5.53
N LYS A 313 15.82 10.03 6.04
CA LYS A 313 16.93 10.96 5.70
C LYS A 313 18.28 10.40 6.13
N GLN A 314 18.38 9.93 7.37
CA GLN A 314 19.61 9.32 7.90
C GLN A 314 20.07 8.12 7.06
N LEU A 315 19.12 7.33 6.55
CA LEU A 315 19.38 6.15 5.74
C LEU A 315 19.58 6.46 4.24
N GLY A 316 19.40 7.73 3.82
CA GLY A 316 19.48 8.12 2.41
C GLY A 316 18.24 7.75 1.58
N PHE A 317 17.11 7.41 2.21
CA PHE A 317 15.87 6.98 1.54
C PHE A 317 14.76 8.04 1.53
N TRP A 318 15.02 9.23 2.06
CA TRP A 318 14.18 10.40 1.88
C TRP A 318 14.66 11.20 0.68
N LEU A 319 13.93 11.13 -0.42
CA LEU A 319 14.34 11.69 -1.71
C LEU A 319 13.56 12.95 -2.10
N MET A 320 12.91 13.58 -1.14
CA MET A 320 12.27 14.88 -1.28
C MET A 320 13.19 15.99 -0.79
N LYS A 321 13.11 17.18 -1.40
CA LYS A 321 13.77 18.38 -0.87
C LYS A 321 13.27 18.67 0.54
N ASP A 322 14.11 19.26 1.36
CA ASP A 322 13.74 19.65 2.73
C ASP A 322 12.64 20.72 2.76
N THR A 323 12.55 21.53 1.71
CA THR A 323 11.51 22.55 1.55
C THR A 323 10.41 22.03 0.65
N CYS A 324 9.26 21.70 1.24
CA CYS A 324 8.02 21.49 0.50
C CYS A 324 7.24 22.81 0.41
N THR A 325 6.52 23.04 -0.67
CA THR A 325 5.63 24.19 -0.80
C THR A 325 4.28 23.87 -0.18
N GLU A 326 3.86 24.65 0.79
CA GLU A 326 2.52 24.54 1.37
C GLU A 326 1.57 25.54 0.71
N THR A 327 0.39 25.06 0.32
CA THR A 327 -0.72 25.89 -0.12
C THR A 327 -1.88 25.68 0.83
N LYS A 328 -2.31 26.75 1.50
CA LYS A 328 -3.50 26.72 2.36
C LYS A 328 -4.75 26.92 1.51
N LEU A 329 -5.69 26.02 1.66
CA LEU A 329 -6.96 26.04 0.94
C LEU A 329 -8.11 25.92 1.93
N ASP A 330 -9.13 26.77 1.75
CA ASP A 330 -10.38 26.63 2.50
C ASP A 330 -11.29 25.66 1.73
N ILE A 331 -11.68 24.60 2.38
CA ILE A 331 -12.59 23.60 1.82
C ILE A 331 -13.88 23.53 2.63
N SER A 332 -14.99 23.45 1.92
CA SER A 332 -16.29 23.17 2.53
C SER A 332 -16.53 21.67 2.47
N LEU A 333 -16.61 21.03 3.64
CA LEU A 333 -16.98 19.62 3.73
C LEU A 333 -18.49 19.44 3.57
N GLN A 334 -18.94 18.20 3.33
CA GLN A 334 -20.37 17.86 3.26
C GLN A 334 -21.15 18.26 4.52
N SER A 335 -20.46 18.41 5.66
CA SER A 335 -21.02 18.93 6.92
C SER A 335 -21.21 20.44 6.95
N SER A 336 -21.05 21.16 5.84
CA SER A 336 -21.09 22.63 5.72
C SER A 336 -20.05 23.36 6.59
N LYS A 337 -19.06 22.63 7.12
CA LYS A 337 -17.95 23.21 7.89
C LYS A 337 -16.83 23.58 6.93
N VAL A 338 -16.40 24.84 6.98
CA VAL A 338 -15.20 25.29 6.28
C VAL A 338 -13.98 24.91 7.13
N ILE A 339 -13.04 24.22 6.51
CA ILE A 339 -11.78 23.81 7.14
C ILE A 339 -10.63 24.33 6.30
N ASN A 340 -9.64 24.95 6.96
CA ASN A 340 -8.38 25.33 6.32
C ASN A 340 -7.45 24.10 6.26
N VAL A 341 -7.06 23.70 5.06
CA VAL A 341 -6.21 22.52 4.82
C VAL A 341 -4.93 22.95 4.13
N SER A 342 -3.79 22.51 4.66
CA SER A 342 -2.50 22.66 3.99
C SER A 342 -2.27 21.51 3.02
N VAL A 343 -2.15 21.81 1.74
CA VAL A 343 -1.65 20.87 0.73
C VAL A 343 -0.16 21.09 0.57
N THR A 344 0.61 20.07 0.95
CA THR A 344 2.06 20.09 0.91
C THR A 344 2.54 19.45 -0.38
N ARG A 345 3.22 20.21 -1.25
CA ARG A 345 3.85 19.71 -2.48
C ARG A 345 5.34 19.62 -2.27
N CYS A 346 5.84 18.40 -2.19
CA CYS A 346 7.27 18.13 -2.05
C CYS A 346 7.89 17.96 -3.45
N VAL A 347 9.04 18.58 -3.64
CA VAL A 347 9.80 18.44 -4.88
C VAL A 347 10.89 17.41 -4.63
N PRO A 348 10.98 16.35 -5.44
CA PRO A 348 12.06 15.41 -5.36
C PRO A 348 13.42 16.08 -5.58
N ILE A 349 14.46 15.49 -5.04
CA ILE A 349 15.82 15.92 -5.27
C ILE A 349 16.16 15.62 -6.73
N PRO A 350 16.45 16.65 -7.58
CA PRO A 350 16.60 16.46 -9.02
C PRO A 350 17.84 15.67 -9.39
N ARG A 351 18.87 15.73 -8.55
CA ARG A 351 20.05 14.86 -8.57
C ARG A 351 20.24 14.36 -7.16
N LEU A 352 20.31 13.07 -7.02
CA LEU A 352 20.83 12.48 -5.79
C LEU A 352 22.23 13.07 -5.59
N SER A 353 22.64 13.38 -4.36
CA SER A 353 24.03 13.80 -4.15
C SER A 353 24.94 12.76 -4.79
N PRO A 354 26.13 13.15 -5.29
CA PRO A 354 27.05 12.19 -5.92
C PRO A 354 27.26 10.92 -5.10
N THR A 355 27.20 11.02 -3.78
CA THR A 355 27.28 9.89 -2.86
C THR A 355 26.03 9.01 -2.90
N VAL A 356 24.84 9.59 -2.94
CA VAL A 356 23.56 8.85 -3.01
C VAL A 356 23.32 8.38 -4.43
N GLU A 357 23.65 9.18 -5.44
CA GLU A 357 23.53 8.82 -6.84
C GLU A 357 24.56 7.76 -7.23
N SER A 358 25.80 7.84 -6.73
CA SER A 358 26.79 6.78 -6.91
C SER A 358 26.34 5.50 -6.18
N THR A 359 25.74 5.62 -5.00
CA THR A 359 25.23 4.48 -4.27
C THR A 359 24.07 3.80 -4.99
N PHE A 360 23.14 4.57 -5.58
CA PHE A 360 22.01 3.99 -6.35
C PHE A 360 22.33 3.73 -7.83
N LEU A 361 23.26 4.46 -8.47
CA LEU A 361 23.65 4.27 -9.87
C LEU A 361 24.77 3.26 -10.02
N HIS A 362 25.71 3.13 -9.09
CA HIS A 362 26.67 2.03 -9.09
C HIS A 362 26.00 0.67 -8.90
N CYS A 363 24.87 0.62 -8.20
CA CYS A 363 24.03 -0.58 -8.16
C CYS A 363 23.45 -0.96 -9.53
N ASN A 364 23.46 -0.04 -10.50
CA ASN A 364 22.86 -0.26 -11.82
C ASN A 364 23.90 -0.42 -12.96
N ALA A 365 25.17 -0.16 -12.72
CA ALA A 365 26.23 -0.25 -13.73
C ALA A 365 26.85 -1.65 -13.85
N SER A 366 26.45 -2.58 -12.98
CA SER A 366 26.95 -3.96 -12.93
C SER A 366 26.01 -5.00 -13.52
N ILE A 367 24.95 -4.56 -14.28
CA ILE A 367 24.01 -5.49 -14.95
C ILE A 367 23.99 -5.20 -16.43
#